data_e7759449d1acc4833921f71864ce4939
#
_entry.id   e7759449d1acc4833921f71864ce4939
#
_cell.length_a   1.000
_cell.length_b   1.000
_cell.length_c   1.000
_cell.angle_alpha   90.00
_cell.angle_beta   90.00
_cell.angle_gamma   90.00
#
_symmetry.space_group_name_H-M   'P 1'
#
loop_
_entity.id
_entity.type
_entity.pdbx_description
1 polymer ?
#
loop_
_entity_poly.entity_id
_entity_poly.type
_entity_poly.pdbx_seq_one_letter_code
_entity_poly.pdbx_strand_id
1 'polypeptide(L)'
;MLTFWPLFNSLMTVMFKNMKKYLLLALLSTFSLFSFASHAADYQEGEQYVKLKNKVPNAPAVVEFFSFYCPPCNQFANVYKVSEAVNERLPQNDKVVKYHVSAMGSMGEELTEAWSVAIALGIENKVEKPLFDAVQKEQSIKNKEDIRQVFIKAGIPAEEYDGALHSFMVKSITAKQQNATEAFGVRGTPSFYVGGQYQIKNDGMQSKTIDGYRTEFADVVKFLVDQNK
;
A
#
# COMPACT_ATOMS: atom_id res chain seq x y z
N MET A 1 -80.51 -12.14 -38.11
CA MET A 1 -79.03 -11.92 -38.20
C MET A 1 -78.59 -11.12 -37.00
N LEU A 2 -78.17 -11.78 -35.96
CA LEU A 2 -77.78 -11.14 -34.68
C LEU A 2 -76.27 -10.92 -34.67
N THR A 3 -75.88 -9.66 -34.43
CA THR A 3 -74.52 -9.10 -34.48
C THR A 3 -73.70 -9.60 -33.32
N PHE A 4 -72.78 -10.55 -33.56
CA PHE A 4 -71.78 -11.05 -32.59
C PHE A 4 -70.53 -10.21 -32.55
N TRP A 5 -70.50 -9.04 -33.16
CA TRP A 5 -69.32 -8.18 -33.34
C TRP A 5 -68.81 -7.40 -32.08
N PRO A 6 -69.64 -6.89 -31.15
CA PRO A 6 -69.15 -6.08 -30.07
C PRO A 6 -68.43 -6.82 -28.92
N LEU A 7 -68.80 -8.13 -28.71
CA LEU A 7 -68.18 -8.92 -27.63
C LEU A 7 -66.77 -9.36 -27.95
N PHE A 8 -66.45 -9.60 -29.23
CA PHE A 8 -65.09 -10.02 -29.65
C PHE A 8 -64.03 -8.89 -29.51
N ASN A 9 -64.45 -7.65 -29.80
CA ASN A 9 -63.57 -6.50 -29.66
C ASN A 9 -63.26 -6.17 -28.19
N SER A 10 -64.18 -6.37 -27.27
CA SER A 10 -63.97 -6.11 -25.84
C SER A 10 -63.00 -7.11 -25.22
N LEU A 11 -63.07 -8.40 -25.59
CA LEU A 11 -62.16 -9.44 -25.11
C LEU A 11 -60.71 -9.21 -25.59
N MET A 12 -60.60 -8.87 -26.90
CA MET A 12 -59.26 -8.57 -27.46
C MET A 12 -58.57 -7.38 -26.75
N THR A 13 -59.32 -6.33 -26.45
CA THR A 13 -58.76 -5.15 -25.79
C THR A 13 -58.30 -5.44 -24.36
N VAL A 14 -59.02 -6.29 -23.63
CA VAL A 14 -58.65 -6.72 -22.27
C VAL A 14 -57.43 -7.64 -22.29
N MET A 15 -57.34 -8.56 -23.27
CA MET A 15 -56.15 -9.42 -23.42
C MET A 15 -54.90 -8.63 -23.78
N PHE A 16 -54.97 -7.67 -24.69
CA PHE A 16 -53.81 -6.82 -25.06
C PHE A 16 -53.35 -5.90 -23.89
N LYS A 17 -54.30 -5.41 -23.08
CA LYS A 17 -53.98 -4.57 -21.91
C LYS A 17 -53.28 -5.38 -20.82
N ASN A 18 -53.66 -6.64 -20.61
CA ASN A 18 -53.01 -7.53 -19.65
C ASN A 18 -51.66 -8.03 -20.15
N MET A 19 -51.54 -8.32 -21.45
CA MET A 19 -50.29 -8.77 -22.06
C MET A 19 -49.19 -7.72 -21.95
N LYS A 20 -49.51 -6.41 -22.12
CA LYS A 20 -48.54 -5.31 -21.86
C LYS A 20 -48.11 -5.23 -20.39
N LYS A 21 -49.00 -5.52 -19.44
CA LYS A 21 -48.64 -5.57 -17.99
C LYS A 21 -47.70 -6.73 -17.68
N TYR A 22 -47.96 -7.90 -18.25
CA TYR A 22 -47.08 -9.07 -18.04
C TYR A 22 -45.72 -8.93 -18.76
N LEU A 23 -45.70 -8.26 -19.94
CA LEU A 23 -44.45 -7.96 -20.64
C LEU A 23 -43.59 -6.96 -19.86
N LEU A 24 -44.20 -5.94 -19.24
CA LEU A 24 -43.49 -4.97 -18.36
C LEU A 24 -43.01 -5.63 -17.07
N LEU A 25 -43.77 -6.54 -16.48
CA LEU A 25 -43.33 -7.30 -15.30
C LEU A 25 -42.23 -8.30 -15.63
N ALA A 26 -42.23 -8.91 -16.80
CA ALA A 26 -41.17 -9.81 -17.25
C ALA A 26 -39.87 -9.05 -17.56
N LEU A 27 -39.94 -7.83 -18.10
CA LEU A 27 -38.77 -6.94 -18.33
C LEU A 27 -38.17 -6.41 -17.03
N LEU A 28 -38.96 -6.16 -15.98
CA LEU A 28 -38.46 -5.76 -14.66
C LEU A 28 -37.78 -6.92 -13.90
N SER A 29 -38.22 -8.18 -14.13
CA SER A 29 -37.63 -9.33 -13.44
C SER A 29 -36.30 -9.79 -14.04
N THR A 30 -36.00 -9.48 -15.30
CA THR A 30 -34.69 -9.80 -15.92
C THR A 30 -33.60 -8.83 -15.58
N PHE A 31 -33.91 -7.63 -15.06
CA PHE A 31 -32.90 -6.62 -14.65
C PHE A 31 -32.27 -6.90 -13.28
N SER A 32 -32.85 -7.82 -12.50
CA SER A 32 -32.37 -8.12 -11.12
C SER A 32 -31.27 -9.19 -11.06
N LEU A 33 -30.81 -9.77 -12.17
CA LEU A 33 -29.85 -10.87 -12.19
C LEU A 33 -28.45 -10.46 -12.68
N PHE A 34 -28.22 -9.17 -12.98
CA PHE A 34 -26.86 -8.67 -13.05
C PHE A 34 -26.37 -8.37 -11.64
N SER A 35 -26.25 -9.39 -10.82
CA SER A 35 -25.29 -9.39 -9.71
C SER A 35 -23.93 -9.16 -10.35
N PHE A 36 -23.39 -7.95 -10.21
CA PHE A 36 -21.98 -7.73 -10.41
C PHE A 36 -21.27 -8.68 -9.43
N ALA A 37 -20.88 -9.85 -9.92
CA ALA A 37 -19.86 -10.62 -9.25
C ALA A 37 -18.63 -9.71 -9.24
N SER A 38 -18.49 -8.96 -8.15
CA SER A 38 -17.21 -8.35 -7.81
C SER A 38 -16.25 -9.53 -7.78
N HIS A 39 -15.44 -9.67 -8.82
CA HIS A 39 -14.29 -10.56 -8.78
C HIS A 39 -13.39 -9.93 -7.72
N ALA A 40 -13.57 -10.33 -6.47
CA ALA A 40 -12.51 -10.20 -5.50
C ALA A 40 -11.33 -10.94 -6.11
N ALA A 41 -10.28 -10.24 -6.45
CA ALA A 41 -9.07 -10.87 -6.95
C ALA A 41 -8.66 -11.91 -5.90
N ASP A 42 -8.59 -13.18 -6.31
CA ASP A 42 -8.29 -14.30 -5.42
C ASP A 42 -6.76 -14.39 -5.32
N TYR A 43 -6.18 -13.59 -4.41
CA TYR A 43 -4.75 -13.63 -4.15
C TYR A 43 -4.43 -14.84 -3.27
N GLN A 44 -3.40 -15.60 -3.66
CA GLN A 44 -3.09 -16.90 -3.07
C GLN A 44 -1.81 -16.87 -2.24
N GLU A 45 -1.86 -17.54 -1.09
CA GLU A 45 -0.65 -17.81 -0.30
C GLU A 45 0.34 -18.65 -1.10
N GLY A 46 1.61 -18.26 -1.06
CA GLY A 46 2.66 -18.87 -1.88
C GLY A 46 2.90 -18.17 -3.21
N GLU A 47 1.91 -17.46 -3.76
CA GLU A 47 2.02 -16.68 -5.00
C GLU A 47 2.29 -15.20 -4.72
N GLN A 48 1.33 -14.43 -4.23
CA GLN A 48 1.47 -13.00 -3.99
C GLN A 48 1.95 -12.67 -2.58
N TYR A 49 1.73 -13.56 -1.63
CA TYR A 49 2.16 -13.38 -0.24
C TYR A 49 2.48 -14.70 0.44
N VAL A 50 3.15 -14.64 1.57
CA VAL A 50 3.34 -15.78 2.47
C VAL A 50 2.92 -15.40 3.89
N LYS A 51 2.36 -16.36 4.60
CA LYS A 51 2.03 -16.20 6.02
C LYS A 51 3.27 -16.42 6.87
N LEU A 52 3.52 -15.52 7.82
CA LEU A 52 4.60 -15.70 8.78
C LEU A 52 4.31 -16.87 9.72
N LYS A 53 5.35 -17.59 10.11
CA LYS A 53 5.23 -18.70 11.09
C LYS A 53 4.66 -18.21 12.42
N ASN A 54 5.08 -17.02 12.86
CA ASN A 54 4.60 -16.39 14.09
C ASN A 54 4.14 -14.98 13.77
N LYS A 55 2.99 -14.57 14.30
CA LYS A 55 2.50 -13.20 14.19
C LYS A 55 3.37 -12.28 15.04
N VAL A 56 3.78 -11.14 14.47
CA VAL A 56 4.45 -10.05 15.20
C VAL A 56 3.37 -9.21 15.90
N PRO A 57 3.33 -9.17 17.24
CA PRO A 57 2.29 -8.44 17.96
C PRO A 57 2.49 -6.93 17.82
N ASN A 58 1.40 -6.17 17.92
CA ASN A 58 1.40 -4.70 17.87
C ASN A 58 2.08 -4.10 16.61
N ALA A 59 2.11 -4.88 15.52
CA ALA A 59 2.65 -4.43 14.26
C ALA A 59 1.74 -3.35 13.64
N PRO A 60 2.30 -2.40 12.86
CA PRO A 60 1.51 -1.52 12.02
C PRO A 60 0.63 -2.32 11.04
N ALA A 61 -0.46 -1.70 10.56
CA ALA A 61 -1.30 -2.32 9.54
C ALA A 61 -0.48 -2.71 8.30
N VAL A 62 0.42 -1.83 7.87
CA VAL A 62 1.39 -2.12 6.81
C VAL A 62 2.75 -1.53 7.20
N VAL A 63 3.81 -2.32 7.05
CA VAL A 63 5.18 -1.87 7.26
C VAL A 63 6.06 -2.24 6.05
N GLU A 64 6.84 -1.26 5.60
CA GLU A 64 7.90 -1.43 4.61
C GLU A 64 9.26 -1.38 5.32
N PHE A 65 10.09 -2.40 5.11
CA PHE A 65 11.50 -2.36 5.47
C PHE A 65 12.33 -2.04 4.24
N PHE A 66 13.17 -1.03 4.33
CA PHE A 66 13.98 -0.54 3.22
C PHE A 66 15.38 -0.13 3.69
N SER A 67 16.27 0.14 2.75
CA SER A 67 17.57 0.78 3.02
C SER A 67 17.90 1.77 1.93
N PHE A 68 18.51 2.89 2.30
CA PHE A 68 19.03 3.86 1.33
C PHE A 68 20.15 3.28 0.46
N TYR A 69 20.83 2.21 0.90
CA TYR A 69 21.80 1.46 0.10
C TYR A 69 21.18 0.44 -0.86
N CYS A 70 19.87 0.22 -0.82
CA CYS A 70 19.19 -0.78 -1.61
C CYS A 70 18.65 -0.19 -2.94
N PRO A 71 19.21 -0.53 -4.13
CA PRO A 71 18.72 0.02 -5.39
C PRO A 71 17.25 -0.32 -5.70
N PRO A 72 16.75 -1.56 -5.47
CA PRO A 72 15.33 -1.84 -5.61
C PRO A 72 14.43 -0.99 -4.70
N CYS A 73 14.90 -0.61 -3.49
CA CYS A 73 14.14 0.26 -2.60
C CYS A 73 13.95 1.66 -3.20
N ASN A 74 14.99 2.20 -3.86
CA ASN A 74 14.90 3.46 -4.57
C ASN A 74 13.89 3.37 -5.73
N GLN A 75 13.87 2.24 -6.46
CA GLN A 75 12.86 2.03 -7.51
C GLN A 75 11.44 1.97 -6.94
N PHE A 76 11.23 1.27 -5.83
CA PHE A 76 9.93 1.19 -5.16
C PHE A 76 9.44 2.55 -4.68
N ALA A 77 10.32 3.36 -4.09
CA ALA A 77 9.98 4.69 -3.58
C ALA A 77 9.77 5.71 -4.70
N ASN A 78 10.72 5.81 -5.65
CA ASN A 78 10.82 6.96 -6.55
C ASN A 78 10.35 6.68 -7.99
N VAL A 79 10.25 5.41 -8.41
CA VAL A 79 9.83 5.03 -9.77
C VAL A 79 8.46 4.36 -9.74
N TYR A 80 8.30 3.28 -8.98
CA TYR A 80 7.05 2.52 -8.90
C TYR A 80 6.05 3.19 -7.95
N LYS A 81 6.54 3.96 -6.96
CA LYS A 81 5.71 4.65 -5.96
C LYS A 81 4.76 3.70 -5.24
N VAL A 82 5.31 2.54 -4.84
CA VAL A 82 4.52 1.45 -4.27
C VAL A 82 3.82 1.88 -3.00
N SER A 83 4.53 2.51 -2.06
CA SER A 83 3.94 2.96 -0.79
C SER A 83 2.88 4.04 -0.97
N GLU A 84 3.01 4.93 -1.99
CA GLU A 84 1.95 5.89 -2.36
C GLU A 84 0.68 5.14 -2.81
N ALA A 85 0.82 4.19 -3.75
CA ALA A 85 -0.31 3.40 -4.25
C ALA A 85 -0.99 2.58 -3.15
N VAL A 86 -0.22 2.02 -2.22
CA VAL A 86 -0.75 1.32 -1.05
C VAL A 86 -1.54 2.30 -0.16
N ASN A 87 -0.99 3.47 0.14
CA ASN A 87 -1.65 4.48 0.97
C ASN A 87 -2.99 4.94 0.38
N GLU A 88 -3.13 4.99 -0.95
CA GLU A 88 -4.39 5.31 -1.63
C GLU A 88 -5.48 4.25 -1.42
N ARG A 89 -5.11 3.01 -1.06
CA ARG A 89 -6.01 1.87 -0.82
C ARG A 89 -6.32 1.63 0.66
N LEU A 90 -5.50 2.17 1.54
CA LEU A 90 -5.66 1.98 2.99
C LEU A 90 -6.82 2.84 3.53
N PRO A 91 -7.46 2.44 4.65
CA PRO A 91 -8.39 3.31 5.38
C PRO A 91 -7.74 4.64 5.74
N GLN A 92 -8.57 5.70 5.84
CA GLN A 92 -8.07 7.10 6.01
C GLN A 92 -7.06 7.31 7.15
N ASN A 93 -7.08 6.47 8.17
CA ASN A 93 -6.20 6.60 9.34
C ASN A 93 -4.95 5.70 9.27
N ASP A 94 -4.86 4.83 8.26
CA ASP A 94 -3.74 3.93 8.09
C ASP A 94 -2.79 4.46 7.01
N LYS A 95 -1.50 4.24 7.24
CA LYS A 95 -0.43 4.53 6.27
C LYS A 95 0.61 3.44 6.33
N VAL A 96 1.34 3.28 5.24
CA VAL A 96 2.56 2.48 5.25
C VAL A 96 3.56 3.11 6.20
N VAL A 97 3.96 2.37 7.22
CA VAL A 97 5.07 2.75 8.10
C VAL A 97 6.36 2.26 7.47
N LYS A 98 7.32 3.15 7.27
CA LYS A 98 8.61 2.82 6.64
C LYS A 98 9.71 2.74 7.68
N TYR A 99 10.40 1.59 7.76
CA TYR A 99 11.53 1.36 8.65
C TYR A 99 12.81 1.12 7.85
N HIS A 100 13.85 1.88 8.20
CA HIS A 100 15.17 1.70 7.62
C HIS A 100 15.92 0.55 8.30
N VAL A 101 16.59 -0.29 7.50
CA VAL A 101 17.38 -1.43 7.97
C VAL A 101 18.83 -1.02 8.10
N SER A 102 19.36 -1.06 9.33
CA SER A 102 20.73 -0.59 9.66
C SER A 102 21.85 -1.46 9.08
N ALA A 103 21.57 -2.72 8.78
CA ALA A 103 22.60 -3.73 8.44
C ALA A 103 23.24 -3.56 7.05
N MET A 104 22.86 -2.53 6.26
CA MET A 104 23.37 -2.32 4.91
C MET A 104 24.25 -1.08 4.82
N GLY A 105 25.44 -1.25 4.20
CA GLY A 105 26.38 -0.16 3.91
C GLY A 105 27.12 0.36 5.14
N SER A 106 28.12 1.21 4.91
CA SER A 106 29.02 1.71 5.96
C SER A 106 28.38 2.73 6.91
N MET A 107 27.28 3.37 6.49
CA MET A 107 26.56 4.39 7.26
C MET A 107 25.11 3.94 7.56
N GLY A 108 24.87 2.63 7.62
CA GLY A 108 23.53 2.10 7.79
C GLY A 108 22.87 2.48 9.11
N GLU A 109 23.63 2.48 10.20
CA GLU A 109 23.15 2.89 11.53
C GLU A 109 22.82 4.37 11.56
N GLU A 110 23.71 5.21 11.06
CA GLU A 110 23.53 6.67 11.00
C GLU A 110 22.36 7.06 10.09
N LEU A 111 22.16 6.35 9.00
CA LEU A 111 20.99 6.54 8.13
C LEU A 111 19.68 6.09 8.79
N THR A 112 19.71 5.09 9.68
CA THR A 112 18.55 4.72 10.50
C THR A 112 18.23 5.80 11.54
N GLU A 113 19.25 6.38 12.19
CA GLU A 113 19.08 7.53 13.07
C GLU A 113 18.49 8.74 12.32
N ALA A 114 19.04 9.05 11.13
CA ALA A 114 18.57 10.14 10.29
C ALA A 114 17.12 9.91 9.80
N TRP A 115 16.76 8.69 9.45
CA TRP A 115 15.38 8.35 9.11
C TRP A 115 14.45 8.50 10.32
N SER A 116 14.95 8.18 11.52
CA SER A 116 14.21 8.44 12.77
C SER A 116 13.98 9.93 13.01
N VAL A 117 14.94 10.79 12.65
CA VAL A 117 14.75 12.26 12.67
C VAL A 117 13.64 12.65 11.69
N ALA A 118 13.64 12.10 10.47
CA ALA A 118 12.62 12.39 9.48
C ALA A 118 11.21 12.01 10.00
N ILE A 119 11.08 10.83 10.60
CA ILE A 119 9.82 10.36 11.21
C ILE A 119 9.41 11.27 12.38
N ALA A 120 10.31 11.62 13.26
CA ALA A 120 10.02 12.45 14.44
C ALA A 120 9.54 13.86 14.07
N LEU A 121 10.05 14.40 12.96
CA LEU A 121 9.70 15.73 12.45
C LEU A 121 8.54 15.69 11.42
N GLY A 122 8.11 14.51 10.96
CA GLY A 122 7.09 14.35 9.93
C GLY A 122 7.52 14.87 8.55
N ILE A 123 8.78 14.71 8.21
CA ILE A 123 9.40 15.26 6.99
C ILE A 123 9.93 14.19 6.03
N GLU A 124 9.49 12.93 6.20
CA GLU A 124 9.96 11.81 5.39
C GLU A 124 9.91 12.11 3.89
N ASN A 125 8.80 12.68 3.42
CA ASN A 125 8.60 13.01 2.01
C ASN A 125 9.57 14.07 1.47
N LYS A 126 10.16 14.91 2.35
CA LYS A 126 11.13 15.94 1.94
C LYS A 126 12.52 15.38 1.76
N VAL A 127 12.89 14.36 2.55
CA VAL A 127 14.26 13.89 2.65
C VAL A 127 14.51 12.52 2.06
N GLU A 128 13.46 11.70 1.83
CA GLU A 128 13.60 10.34 1.30
C GLU A 128 14.35 10.31 -0.02
N LYS A 129 13.84 11.03 -1.03
CA LYS A 129 14.49 11.07 -2.34
C LYS A 129 15.91 11.70 -2.29
N PRO A 130 16.13 12.85 -1.63
CA PRO A 130 17.47 13.39 -1.43
C PRO A 130 18.46 12.42 -0.79
N LEU A 131 18.05 11.65 0.22
CA LEU A 131 18.91 10.63 0.84
C LEU A 131 19.24 9.49 -0.13
N PHE A 132 18.26 8.97 -0.90
CA PHE A 132 18.54 8.00 -1.94
C PHE A 132 19.50 8.54 -3.00
N ASP A 133 19.32 9.78 -3.45
CA ASP A 133 20.20 10.39 -4.45
C ASP A 133 21.61 10.57 -3.88
N ALA A 134 21.78 11.06 -2.66
CA ALA A 134 23.06 11.24 -1.99
C ALA A 134 23.83 9.92 -1.78
N VAL A 135 23.10 8.84 -1.40
CA VAL A 135 23.71 7.52 -1.19
C VAL A 135 24.04 6.81 -2.50
N GLN A 136 23.09 6.77 -3.45
CA GLN A 136 23.20 5.87 -4.61
C GLN A 136 23.75 6.55 -5.86
N LYS A 137 23.39 7.82 -6.13
CA LYS A 137 23.81 8.54 -7.32
C LYS A 137 25.11 9.34 -7.09
N GLU A 138 25.06 10.19 -6.07
CA GLU A 138 26.16 11.10 -5.76
C GLU A 138 27.29 10.39 -4.99
N GLN A 139 26.92 9.31 -4.29
CA GLN A 139 27.82 8.58 -3.39
C GLN A 139 28.55 9.53 -2.42
N SER A 140 27.84 10.58 -1.98
CA SER A 140 28.38 11.68 -1.20
C SER A 140 28.37 11.43 0.32
N ILE A 141 27.67 10.40 0.79
CA ILE A 141 27.56 10.08 2.22
C ILE A 141 28.78 9.27 2.68
N LYS A 142 29.65 9.91 3.46
CA LYS A 142 30.87 9.31 4.05
C LYS A 142 30.90 9.39 5.57
N ASN A 143 30.16 10.32 6.15
CA ASN A 143 30.13 10.59 7.59
C ASN A 143 28.76 11.22 7.98
N LYS A 144 28.55 11.43 9.28
CA LYS A 144 27.31 12.00 9.84
C LYS A 144 27.03 13.43 9.34
N GLU A 145 28.07 14.23 9.12
CA GLU A 145 27.88 15.59 8.61
C GLU A 145 27.36 15.60 7.17
N ASP A 146 27.76 14.65 6.33
CA ASP A 146 27.25 14.54 4.98
C ASP A 146 25.73 14.25 5.00
N ILE A 147 25.27 13.39 5.90
CA ILE A 147 23.84 13.11 6.10
C ILE A 147 23.12 14.38 6.57
N ARG A 148 23.66 15.08 7.57
CA ARG A 148 23.14 16.35 8.08
C ARG A 148 22.96 17.38 6.96
N GLN A 149 23.94 17.50 6.06
CA GLN A 149 23.89 18.41 4.91
C GLN A 149 22.76 18.08 3.93
N VAL A 150 22.36 16.79 3.79
CA VAL A 150 21.18 16.43 2.98
C VAL A 150 19.92 17.07 3.56
N PHE A 151 19.74 17.02 4.88
CA PHE A 151 18.58 17.63 5.54
C PHE A 151 18.58 19.17 5.38
N ILE A 152 19.73 19.81 5.58
CA ILE A 152 19.85 21.27 5.42
C ILE A 152 19.50 21.68 3.98
N LYS A 153 20.03 20.98 2.97
CA LYS A 153 19.73 21.23 1.56
C LYS A 153 18.25 20.98 1.23
N ALA A 154 17.59 20.06 1.95
CA ALA A 154 16.16 19.82 1.85
C ALA A 154 15.29 20.87 2.58
N GLY A 155 15.93 21.91 3.17
CA GLY A 155 15.26 23.01 3.83
C GLY A 155 14.94 22.79 5.31
N ILE A 156 15.60 21.83 5.96
CA ILE A 156 15.47 21.61 7.41
C ILE A 156 16.55 22.44 8.13
N PRO A 157 16.18 23.33 9.06
CA PRO A 157 17.17 24.09 9.83
C PRO A 157 18.15 23.18 10.57
N ALA A 158 19.44 23.56 10.57
CA ALA A 158 20.50 22.79 11.21
C ALA A 158 20.21 22.51 12.69
N GLU A 159 19.75 23.53 13.42
CA GLU A 159 19.39 23.42 14.83
C GLU A 159 18.23 22.47 15.10
N GLU A 160 17.25 22.42 14.18
CA GLU A 160 16.09 21.51 14.25
C GLU A 160 16.54 20.06 14.06
N TYR A 161 17.38 19.79 13.05
CA TYR A 161 17.96 18.47 12.83
C TYR A 161 18.79 18.01 14.03
N ASP A 162 19.70 18.85 14.50
CA ASP A 162 20.63 18.53 15.60
C ASP A 162 19.87 18.29 16.91
N GLY A 163 18.89 19.14 17.21
CA GLY A 163 18.04 19.00 18.39
C GLY A 163 17.19 17.72 18.35
N ALA A 164 16.63 17.39 17.19
CA ALA A 164 15.86 16.16 17.01
C ALA A 164 16.75 14.92 17.13
N LEU A 165 17.93 14.91 16.51
CA LEU A 165 18.87 13.78 16.50
C LEU A 165 19.26 13.34 17.91
N HIS A 166 19.43 14.29 18.83
CA HIS A 166 19.81 14.00 20.22
C HIS A 166 18.64 13.74 21.15
N SER A 167 17.40 13.84 20.65
CA SER A 167 16.17 13.66 21.43
C SER A 167 15.95 12.21 21.87
N PHE A 168 15.23 12.04 22.98
CA PHE A 168 14.76 10.72 23.41
C PHE A 168 13.79 10.10 22.39
N MET A 169 13.00 10.92 21.71
CA MET A 169 12.05 10.45 20.68
C MET A 169 12.78 9.77 19.54
N VAL A 170 13.82 10.39 18.98
CA VAL A 170 14.61 9.80 17.90
C VAL A 170 15.28 8.51 18.32
N LYS A 171 15.87 8.46 19.52
CA LYS A 171 16.44 7.22 20.07
C LYS A 171 15.39 6.10 20.17
N SER A 172 14.20 6.43 20.62
CA SER A 172 13.09 5.46 20.74
C SER A 172 12.64 4.96 19.36
N ILE A 173 12.51 5.85 18.36
CA ILE A 173 12.14 5.47 16.99
C ILE A 173 13.23 4.60 16.36
N THR A 174 14.50 4.94 16.56
CA THR A 174 15.64 4.13 16.08
C THR A 174 15.59 2.71 16.64
N ALA A 175 15.45 2.59 17.96
CA ALA A 175 15.32 1.29 18.61
C ALA A 175 14.08 0.53 18.11
N LYS A 176 12.96 1.21 17.87
CA LYS A 176 11.75 0.60 17.31
C LYS A 176 11.99 0.01 15.91
N GLN A 177 12.69 0.71 15.04
CA GLN A 177 13.04 0.22 13.70
C GLN A 177 13.94 -1.03 13.77
N GLN A 178 14.98 -1.00 14.62
CA GLN A 178 15.90 -2.12 14.82
C GLN A 178 15.18 -3.34 15.40
N ASN A 179 14.42 -3.17 16.48
CA ASN A 179 13.63 -4.24 17.08
C ASN A 179 12.59 -4.83 16.12
N ALA A 180 11.94 -3.99 15.31
CA ALA A 180 11.01 -4.45 14.29
C ALA A 180 11.72 -5.28 13.21
N THR A 181 12.90 -4.85 12.75
CA THR A 181 13.70 -5.59 11.77
C THR A 181 13.99 -7.03 12.26
N GLU A 182 14.34 -7.17 13.53
CA GLU A 182 14.57 -8.48 14.17
C GLU A 182 13.26 -9.28 14.34
N ALA A 183 12.22 -8.65 14.89
CA ALA A 183 10.95 -9.30 15.16
C ALA A 183 10.27 -9.87 13.90
N PHE A 184 10.37 -9.16 12.79
CA PHE A 184 9.87 -9.61 11.48
C PHE A 184 10.83 -10.60 10.79
N GLY A 185 12.03 -10.77 11.29
CA GLY A 185 13.06 -11.63 10.67
C GLY A 185 13.44 -11.16 9.27
N VAL A 186 13.57 -9.84 9.07
CA VAL A 186 13.83 -9.23 7.76
C VAL A 186 15.18 -9.71 7.22
N ARG A 187 15.17 -10.32 6.03
CA ARG A 187 16.38 -10.87 5.38
C ARG A 187 16.79 -10.13 4.12
N GLY A 188 15.96 -9.20 3.68
CA GLY A 188 16.22 -8.40 2.47
C GLY A 188 15.25 -7.25 2.34
N THR A 189 15.60 -6.29 1.48
CA THR A 189 14.82 -5.09 1.23
C THR A 189 14.63 -4.88 -0.28
N PRO A 190 13.54 -4.26 -0.76
CA PRO A 190 12.39 -3.86 0.05
C PRO A 190 11.56 -5.08 0.51
N SER A 191 11.00 -5.03 1.71
CA SER A 191 10.09 -6.06 2.22
C SER A 191 8.86 -5.40 2.83
N PHE A 192 7.67 -5.86 2.43
CA PHE A 192 6.40 -5.37 2.94
C PHE A 192 5.71 -6.43 3.77
N TYR A 193 5.17 -6.02 4.92
CA TYR A 193 4.42 -6.90 5.81
C TYR A 193 3.07 -6.28 6.16
N VAL A 194 2.04 -7.12 6.28
CA VAL A 194 0.67 -6.70 6.58
C VAL A 194 0.21 -7.34 7.89
N GLY A 195 -0.30 -6.52 8.80
CA GLY A 195 -0.88 -6.92 10.08
C GLY A 195 0.06 -7.74 10.99
N GLY A 196 1.38 -7.67 10.77
CA GLY A 196 2.36 -8.50 11.46
C GLY A 196 2.25 -9.99 11.14
N GLN A 197 1.50 -10.37 10.12
CA GLN A 197 1.16 -11.77 9.84
C GLN A 197 1.53 -12.22 8.43
N TYR A 198 1.54 -11.33 7.46
CA TYR A 198 1.80 -11.67 6.05
C TYR A 198 2.99 -10.90 5.52
N GLN A 199 3.82 -11.53 4.71
CA GLN A 199 4.85 -10.88 3.91
C GLN A 199 4.42 -10.89 2.44
N ILE A 200 4.50 -9.73 1.77
CA ILE A 200 4.24 -9.64 0.33
C ILE A 200 5.44 -10.19 -0.43
N LYS A 201 5.17 -10.95 -1.47
CA LYS A 201 6.18 -11.42 -2.41
C LYS A 201 6.32 -10.41 -3.55
N ASN A 202 7.44 -9.70 -3.59
CA ASN A 202 7.67 -8.67 -4.62
C ASN A 202 7.65 -9.23 -6.05
N ASP A 203 7.97 -10.50 -6.22
CA ASP A 203 7.95 -11.24 -7.49
C ASP A 203 6.61 -11.89 -7.83
N GLY A 204 5.64 -11.80 -6.92
CA GLY A 204 4.32 -12.43 -7.05
C GLY A 204 3.33 -11.66 -7.94
N MET A 205 3.65 -10.43 -8.33
CA MET A 205 2.77 -9.62 -9.18
C MET A 205 2.80 -10.09 -10.63
N GLN A 206 1.62 -10.21 -11.25
CA GLN A 206 1.48 -10.72 -12.61
C GLN A 206 1.67 -9.63 -13.66
N SER A 207 1.37 -8.38 -13.33
CA SER A 207 1.50 -7.25 -14.25
C SER A 207 2.94 -7.01 -14.67
N LYS A 208 3.13 -6.70 -15.96
CA LYS A 208 4.44 -6.40 -16.57
C LYS A 208 4.70 -4.90 -16.76
N THR A 209 3.71 -4.05 -16.44
CA THR A 209 3.87 -2.59 -16.49
C THR A 209 4.08 -2.04 -15.08
N ILE A 210 4.76 -0.89 -14.98
CA ILE A 210 4.98 -0.22 -13.68
C ILE A 210 3.65 0.12 -13.01
N ASP A 211 2.71 0.72 -13.74
CA ASP A 211 1.41 1.10 -13.20
C ASP A 211 0.57 -0.12 -12.80
N GLY A 212 0.59 -1.17 -13.62
CA GLY A 212 -0.10 -2.41 -13.28
C GLY A 212 0.51 -3.10 -12.06
N TYR A 213 1.84 -3.16 -11.99
CA TYR A 213 2.55 -3.74 -10.84
C TYR A 213 2.21 -3.03 -9.52
N ARG A 214 2.33 -1.69 -9.49
CA ARG A 214 2.03 -0.92 -8.27
C ARG A 214 0.56 -1.02 -7.87
N THR A 215 -0.35 -1.08 -8.84
CA THR A 215 -1.79 -1.22 -8.59
C THR A 215 -2.08 -2.60 -8.00
N GLU A 216 -1.61 -3.66 -8.64
CA GLU A 216 -1.78 -5.04 -8.15
C GLU A 216 -1.16 -5.23 -6.77
N PHE A 217 0.05 -4.68 -6.54
CA PHE A 217 0.69 -4.72 -5.23
C PHE A 217 -0.19 -4.07 -4.14
N ALA A 218 -0.73 -2.88 -4.42
CA ALA A 218 -1.61 -2.17 -3.51
C ALA A 218 -2.93 -2.93 -3.25
N ASP A 219 -3.47 -3.59 -4.27
CA ASP A 219 -4.69 -4.40 -4.15
C ASP A 219 -4.44 -5.68 -3.31
N VAL A 220 -3.27 -6.34 -3.45
CA VAL A 220 -2.84 -7.45 -2.56
C VAL A 220 -2.76 -6.99 -1.10
N VAL A 221 -2.11 -5.84 -0.87
CA VAL A 221 -1.99 -5.28 0.49
C VAL A 221 -3.36 -4.98 1.07
N LYS A 222 -4.25 -4.32 0.30
CA LYS A 222 -5.62 -4.03 0.74
C LYS A 222 -6.39 -5.30 1.09
N PHE A 223 -6.34 -6.32 0.22
CA PHE A 223 -6.96 -7.62 0.46
C PHE A 223 -6.53 -8.21 1.81
N LEU A 224 -5.24 -8.20 2.11
CA LEU A 224 -4.72 -8.73 3.38
C LEU A 224 -5.07 -7.85 4.59
N VAL A 225 -5.12 -6.54 4.44
CA VAL A 225 -5.59 -5.63 5.50
C VAL A 225 -7.05 -5.90 5.84
N ASP A 226 -7.89 -6.12 4.85
CA ASP A 226 -9.31 -6.40 5.06
C ASP A 226 -9.56 -7.77 5.72
N GLN A 227 -8.69 -8.74 5.50
CA GLN A 227 -8.73 -10.04 6.19
C GLN A 227 -8.27 -10.01 7.66
N ASN A 228 -7.55 -8.96 8.07
CA ASN A 228 -7.02 -8.81 9.43
C ASN A 228 -7.93 -8.00 10.37
N LYS A 229 -9.08 -7.54 9.89
CA LYS A 229 -10.11 -6.86 10.69
C LYS A 229 -10.99 -7.87 11.41
#